data_159ec15524b9178ba20d8f65ffa8a9a3
#
_entry.id   159ec15524b9178ba20d8f65ffa8a9a3
#
_cell.length_a   1.000
_cell.length_b   1.000
_cell.length_c   1.000
_cell.angle_alpha   90.00
_cell.angle_beta   90.00
_cell.angle_gamma   90.00
#
_symmetry.space_group_name_H-M   'P 1'
#
loop_
_entity.id
_entity.type
_entity.pdbx_description
1 polymer ?
#
loop_
_entity_poly.entity_id
_entity_poly.type
_entity_poly.pdbx_seq_one_letter_code
_entity_poly.pdbx_strand_id
1 'polypeptide(L)'
;MEIKDLEYFRVVCEQKSITKAASYLYISQQGLSKIIKKIEKELNTTLLERTTAGIRLTQTGEYLYEQIPELLDRYSSICNEIICMEQSQNHEIELLSSYGMIRLVTPECLDAFRKEYPQIKLVCHEYPDREVERRWAQGQGNAAFLVGNNLVDFPRAKQLEKFEIKLLVNKAHPLAARTGARMEDLENERLYLESTEFNIHTLIVEKCRAAGFEPDIAFETSGFSLCHKMVQQNKGISITVDFIFDDMTSDDLVMIPFEDEPLYWITYMMIREGKSDIADVKLFGDHVWNWQMEIQKNHIKR
;
A
#
# COMPACT_ATOMS: atom_id res chain seq x y z
N MET A 1 -19.63 -23.30 -13.54
CA MET A 1 -19.14 -22.41 -12.46
C MET A 1 -18.49 -21.18 -13.11
N GLU A 2 -18.93 -20.01 -12.72
CA GLU A 2 -18.46 -18.72 -13.23
C GLU A 2 -17.59 -18.03 -12.16
N ILE A 3 -16.73 -17.10 -12.54
CA ILE A 3 -15.90 -16.34 -11.59
C ILE A 3 -16.77 -15.67 -10.52
N LYS A 4 -17.90 -15.08 -10.95
CA LYS A 4 -18.86 -14.45 -10.05
C LYS A 4 -19.49 -15.42 -9.04
N ASP A 5 -19.65 -16.68 -9.40
CA ASP A 5 -20.15 -17.71 -8.47
C ASP A 5 -19.16 -17.91 -7.31
N LEU A 6 -17.84 -17.85 -7.58
CA LEU A 6 -16.77 -17.97 -6.58
C LEU A 6 -16.73 -16.75 -5.65
N GLU A 7 -16.89 -15.54 -6.17
CA GLU A 7 -17.02 -14.32 -5.35
C GLU A 7 -18.19 -14.45 -4.37
N TYR A 8 -19.34 -14.92 -4.85
CA TYR A 8 -20.52 -15.12 -4.03
C TYR A 8 -20.30 -16.19 -2.95
N PHE A 9 -19.64 -17.29 -3.29
CA PHE A 9 -19.28 -18.31 -2.31
C PHE A 9 -18.35 -17.75 -1.24
N ARG A 10 -17.31 -16.96 -1.60
CA ARG A 10 -16.42 -16.30 -0.66
C ARG A 10 -17.18 -15.45 0.35
N VAL A 11 -18.08 -14.57 -0.13
CA VAL A 11 -18.89 -13.72 0.76
C VAL A 11 -19.79 -14.54 1.68
N VAL A 12 -20.34 -15.68 1.22
CA VAL A 12 -21.10 -16.59 2.08
C VAL A 12 -20.25 -17.15 3.21
N CYS A 13 -19.00 -17.52 2.93
CA CYS A 13 -18.03 -18.03 3.93
C CYS A 13 -17.68 -16.95 4.96
N GLU A 14 -17.38 -15.73 4.53
CA GLU A 14 -17.05 -14.59 5.38
C GLU A 14 -18.21 -14.22 6.31
N GLN A 15 -19.44 -14.16 5.77
CA GLN A 15 -20.64 -13.79 6.54
C GLN A 15 -21.20 -14.93 7.42
N LYS A 16 -20.74 -16.16 7.21
CA LYS A 16 -21.25 -17.38 7.88
C LYS A 16 -22.78 -17.51 7.88
N SER A 17 -23.44 -16.87 6.90
CA SER A 17 -24.90 -16.79 6.78
C SER A 17 -25.32 -16.43 5.36
N ILE A 18 -26.14 -17.27 4.69
CA ILE A 18 -26.66 -16.98 3.35
C ILE A 18 -27.52 -15.71 3.35
N THR A 19 -28.29 -15.48 4.41
CA THR A 19 -29.16 -14.30 4.49
C THR A 19 -28.35 -13.00 4.59
N LYS A 20 -27.32 -12.96 5.46
CA LYS A 20 -26.43 -11.81 5.58
C LYS A 20 -25.63 -11.58 4.29
N ALA A 21 -25.08 -12.65 3.71
CA ALA A 21 -24.34 -12.58 2.45
C ALA A 21 -25.23 -12.07 1.30
N ALA A 22 -26.45 -12.55 1.19
CA ALA A 22 -27.40 -12.09 0.18
C ALA A 22 -27.73 -10.60 0.33
N SER A 23 -27.92 -10.12 1.56
CA SER A 23 -28.11 -8.69 1.85
C SER A 23 -26.87 -7.87 1.48
N TYR A 24 -25.69 -8.35 1.81
CA TYR A 24 -24.40 -7.70 1.46
C TYR A 24 -24.21 -7.59 -0.06
N LEU A 25 -24.59 -8.66 -0.79
CA LEU A 25 -24.48 -8.75 -2.26
C LEU A 25 -25.67 -8.11 -3.01
N TYR A 26 -26.64 -7.56 -2.31
CA TYR A 26 -27.87 -6.98 -2.89
C TYR A 26 -28.63 -7.94 -3.81
N ILE A 27 -28.70 -9.23 -3.45
CA ILE A 27 -29.45 -10.25 -4.17
C ILE A 27 -30.41 -11.00 -3.24
N SER A 28 -31.35 -11.78 -3.82
CA SER A 28 -32.26 -12.59 -3.02
C SER A 28 -31.53 -13.80 -2.39
N GLN A 29 -31.92 -14.16 -1.16
CA GLN A 29 -31.40 -15.35 -0.48
C GLN A 29 -31.65 -16.63 -1.32
N GLN A 30 -32.76 -16.71 -2.01
CA GLN A 30 -33.07 -17.86 -2.90
C GLN A 30 -32.12 -17.91 -4.10
N GLY A 31 -31.80 -16.74 -4.68
CA GLY A 31 -30.83 -16.61 -5.76
C GLY A 31 -29.45 -17.09 -5.32
N LEU A 32 -28.94 -16.57 -4.20
CA LEU A 32 -27.66 -16.97 -3.65
C LEU A 32 -27.61 -18.47 -3.31
N SER A 33 -28.66 -19.01 -2.69
CA SER A 33 -28.76 -20.47 -2.42
C SER A 33 -28.71 -21.32 -3.68
N LYS A 34 -29.29 -20.85 -4.81
CA LYS A 34 -29.23 -21.55 -6.10
C LYS A 34 -27.81 -21.55 -6.65
N ILE A 35 -27.08 -20.44 -6.51
CA ILE A 35 -25.70 -20.33 -6.97
C ILE A 35 -24.82 -21.33 -6.18
N ILE A 36 -24.93 -21.36 -4.86
CA ILE A 36 -24.18 -22.32 -4.04
C ILE A 36 -24.48 -23.76 -4.46
N LYS A 37 -25.74 -24.12 -4.62
CA LYS A 37 -26.14 -25.45 -5.09
C LYS A 37 -25.62 -25.76 -6.51
N LYS A 38 -25.53 -24.76 -7.39
CA LYS A 38 -24.94 -24.88 -8.73
C LYS A 38 -23.45 -25.30 -8.60
N ILE A 39 -22.67 -24.58 -7.75
CA ILE A 39 -21.26 -24.89 -7.51
C ILE A 39 -21.12 -26.33 -6.95
N GLU A 40 -21.85 -26.66 -5.91
CA GLU A 40 -21.83 -28.00 -5.28
C GLU A 40 -22.16 -29.11 -6.28
N LYS A 41 -23.16 -28.87 -7.13
CA LYS A 41 -23.55 -29.83 -8.18
C LYS A 41 -22.45 -30.00 -9.23
N GLU A 42 -21.84 -28.91 -9.68
CA GLU A 42 -20.76 -28.98 -10.69
C GLU A 42 -19.50 -29.66 -10.16
N LEU A 43 -19.16 -29.44 -8.87
CA LEU A 43 -18.04 -30.08 -8.21
C LEU A 43 -18.37 -31.48 -7.65
N ASN A 44 -19.66 -31.89 -7.75
CA ASN A 44 -20.20 -33.14 -7.21
C ASN A 44 -19.81 -33.35 -5.72
N THR A 45 -19.88 -32.28 -4.92
CA THR A 45 -19.57 -32.29 -3.49
C THR A 45 -20.41 -31.30 -2.71
N THR A 46 -20.50 -31.46 -1.39
CA THR A 46 -21.10 -30.47 -0.49
C THR A 46 -20.00 -29.58 0.05
N LEU A 47 -20.18 -28.27 -0.09
CA LEU A 47 -19.23 -27.26 0.37
C LEU A 47 -19.64 -26.63 1.70
N LEU A 48 -20.97 -26.58 1.97
CA LEU A 48 -21.55 -25.89 3.13
C LEU A 48 -22.50 -26.84 3.88
N GLU A 49 -22.35 -26.89 5.19
CA GLU A 49 -23.28 -27.55 6.12
C GLU A 49 -24.10 -26.52 6.88
N ARG A 50 -25.40 -26.79 7.03
CA ARG A 50 -26.29 -25.97 7.87
C ARG A 50 -26.22 -26.49 9.30
N THR A 51 -25.96 -25.59 10.23
CA THR A 51 -25.94 -25.88 11.66
C THR A 51 -26.91 -24.94 12.39
N THR A 52 -27.20 -25.23 13.65
CA THR A 52 -28.01 -24.36 14.52
C THR A 52 -27.36 -22.98 14.73
N ALA A 53 -26.03 -22.88 14.58
CA ALA A 53 -25.27 -21.63 14.71
C ALA A 53 -25.09 -20.88 13.36
N GLY A 54 -25.63 -21.41 12.24
CA GLY A 54 -25.47 -20.79 10.91
C GLY A 54 -24.91 -21.78 9.89
N ILE A 55 -23.91 -21.35 9.13
CA ILE A 55 -23.24 -22.15 8.10
C ILE A 55 -21.85 -22.52 8.57
N ARG A 56 -21.45 -23.76 8.30
CA ARG A 56 -20.10 -24.29 8.46
C ARG A 56 -19.59 -24.78 7.11
N LEU A 57 -18.31 -24.58 6.84
CA LEU A 57 -17.61 -25.16 5.70
C LEU A 57 -17.38 -26.66 5.92
N THR A 58 -17.48 -27.45 4.87
CA THR A 58 -16.94 -28.81 4.83
C THR A 58 -15.43 -28.72 4.56
N GLN A 59 -14.70 -29.81 4.67
CA GLN A 59 -13.28 -29.85 4.31
C GLN A 59 -13.04 -29.42 2.86
N THR A 60 -13.92 -29.83 1.94
CA THR A 60 -13.86 -29.40 0.53
C THR A 60 -14.25 -27.94 0.35
N GLY A 61 -15.15 -27.42 1.20
CA GLY A 61 -15.51 -26.01 1.23
C GLY A 61 -14.38 -25.13 1.76
N GLU A 62 -13.66 -25.56 2.79
CA GLU A 62 -12.49 -24.86 3.31
C GLU A 62 -11.38 -24.80 2.25
N TYR A 63 -11.06 -25.92 1.62
CA TYR A 63 -10.10 -25.95 0.52
C TYR A 63 -10.46 -25.00 -0.61
N LEU A 64 -11.72 -25.03 -1.08
CA LEU A 64 -12.17 -24.10 -2.12
C LEU A 64 -12.04 -22.64 -1.67
N TYR A 65 -12.47 -22.33 -0.44
CA TYR A 65 -12.40 -20.97 0.11
C TYR A 65 -10.96 -20.42 0.14
N GLU A 66 -9.99 -21.27 0.51
CA GLU A 66 -8.56 -20.91 0.54
C GLU A 66 -7.99 -20.65 -0.87
N GLN A 67 -8.48 -21.35 -1.91
CA GLN A 67 -8.00 -21.18 -3.28
C GLN A 67 -8.62 -20.01 -4.03
N ILE A 68 -9.80 -19.53 -3.60
CA ILE A 68 -10.55 -18.48 -4.29
C ILE A 68 -9.77 -17.16 -4.41
N PRO A 69 -9.10 -16.63 -3.38
CA PRO A 69 -8.35 -15.38 -3.49
C PRO A 69 -7.32 -15.42 -4.62
N GLU A 70 -6.48 -16.44 -4.67
CA GLU A 70 -5.45 -16.60 -5.71
C GLU A 70 -6.05 -16.67 -7.12
N LEU A 71 -7.16 -17.40 -7.27
CA LEU A 71 -7.82 -17.54 -8.57
C LEU A 71 -8.45 -16.21 -9.03
N LEU A 72 -9.10 -15.47 -8.12
CA LEU A 72 -9.70 -14.16 -8.43
C LEU A 72 -8.61 -13.13 -8.75
N ASP A 73 -7.52 -13.12 -8.01
CA ASP A 73 -6.37 -12.24 -8.26
C ASP A 73 -5.73 -12.56 -9.61
N ARG A 74 -5.57 -13.84 -9.94
CA ARG A 74 -5.03 -14.24 -11.25
C ARG A 74 -5.95 -13.85 -12.40
N TYR A 75 -7.26 -14.01 -12.23
CA TYR A 75 -8.25 -13.58 -13.23
C TYR A 75 -8.20 -12.05 -13.43
N SER A 76 -8.21 -11.30 -12.34
CA SER A 76 -8.11 -9.83 -12.36
C SER A 76 -6.81 -9.38 -13.02
N SER A 77 -5.68 -10.03 -12.70
CA SER A 77 -4.38 -9.78 -13.32
C SER A 77 -4.44 -9.94 -14.84
N ILE A 78 -5.03 -11.02 -15.35
CA ILE A 78 -5.15 -11.24 -16.80
C ILE A 78 -5.99 -10.14 -17.46
N CYS A 79 -7.12 -9.77 -16.88
CA CYS A 79 -7.97 -8.71 -17.41
C CYS A 79 -7.23 -7.36 -17.44
N ASN A 80 -6.51 -7.03 -16.36
CA ASN A 80 -5.76 -5.79 -16.26
C ASN A 80 -4.53 -5.77 -17.20
N GLU A 81 -3.85 -6.91 -17.38
CA GLU A 81 -2.77 -7.04 -18.36
C GLU A 81 -3.26 -6.73 -19.78
N ILE A 82 -4.46 -7.19 -20.15
CA ILE A 82 -5.09 -6.88 -21.46
C ILE A 82 -5.37 -5.37 -21.56
N ILE A 83 -5.91 -4.75 -20.49
CA ILE A 83 -6.16 -3.30 -20.46
C ILE A 83 -4.84 -2.52 -20.60
N CYS A 84 -3.78 -2.93 -19.91
CA CYS A 84 -2.47 -2.30 -20.02
C CYS A 84 -1.88 -2.43 -21.45
N MET A 85 -2.11 -3.56 -22.13
CA MET A 85 -1.68 -3.72 -23.54
C MET A 85 -2.39 -2.73 -24.46
N GLU A 86 -3.70 -2.49 -24.27
CA GLU A 86 -4.46 -1.49 -25.02
C GLU A 86 -4.00 -0.06 -24.70
N GLN A 87 -3.77 0.26 -23.44
CA GLN A 87 -3.24 1.57 -23.02
C GLN A 87 -1.90 1.87 -23.66
N SER A 88 -1.02 0.86 -23.78
CA SER A 88 0.28 0.99 -24.42
C SER A 88 0.18 1.30 -25.91
N GLN A 89 -0.82 0.76 -26.62
CA GLN A 89 -1.09 1.11 -28.01
C GLN A 89 -1.56 2.57 -28.14
N ASN A 90 -2.18 3.11 -27.10
CA ASN A 90 -2.65 4.49 -27.04
C ASN A 90 -1.63 5.46 -26.44
N HIS A 91 -0.38 5.04 -26.22
CA HIS A 91 0.66 5.84 -25.58
C HIS A 91 0.21 6.40 -24.22
N GLU A 92 -0.43 5.58 -23.37
CA GLU A 92 -0.87 5.95 -22.03
C GLU A 92 -0.12 5.14 -20.98
N ILE A 93 0.43 5.83 -19.98
CA ILE A 93 1.05 5.25 -18.79
C ILE A 93 0.19 5.56 -17.58
N GLU A 94 -0.31 4.52 -16.93
CA GLU A 94 -0.96 4.59 -15.63
C GLU A 94 0.06 4.32 -14.52
N LEU A 95 0.37 5.36 -13.75
CA LEU A 95 1.28 5.30 -12.60
C LEU A 95 0.49 5.17 -11.30
N LEU A 96 0.71 4.09 -10.58
CA LEU A 96 0.24 3.93 -9.19
C LEU A 96 1.32 4.43 -8.25
N SER A 97 0.99 5.27 -7.29
CA SER A 97 1.97 5.88 -6.39
C SER A 97 1.54 5.76 -4.94
N SER A 98 2.43 5.27 -4.08
CA SER A 98 2.27 5.47 -2.64
C SER A 98 2.30 6.96 -2.31
N TYR A 99 1.48 7.38 -1.33
CA TYR A 99 1.47 8.78 -0.88
C TYR A 99 2.88 9.25 -0.48
N GLY A 100 3.22 10.45 -0.92
CA GLY A 100 4.53 11.06 -0.68
C GLY A 100 5.58 10.74 -1.72
N MET A 101 5.42 9.69 -2.53
CA MET A 101 6.41 9.31 -3.55
C MET A 101 6.56 10.35 -4.66
N ILE A 102 5.48 11.06 -5.01
CA ILE A 102 5.56 12.16 -6.00
C ILE A 102 6.40 13.32 -5.46
N ARG A 103 6.41 13.55 -4.14
CA ARG A 103 7.31 14.55 -3.51
C ARG A 103 8.77 14.14 -3.65
N LEU A 104 9.07 12.85 -3.45
CA LEU A 104 10.43 12.31 -3.60
C LEU A 104 10.92 12.36 -5.04
N VAL A 105 10.12 11.85 -5.99
CA VAL A 105 10.48 11.83 -7.42
C VAL A 105 10.47 13.25 -8.00
N THR A 106 9.76 14.15 -7.39
CA THR A 106 9.48 15.56 -7.68
C THR A 106 8.50 15.79 -8.84
N PRO A 107 7.61 16.77 -8.72
CA PRO A 107 6.73 17.18 -9.80
C PRO A 107 7.49 17.58 -11.07
N GLU A 108 8.69 18.16 -10.91
CA GLU A 108 9.56 18.59 -12.01
C GLU A 108 10.02 17.41 -12.87
N CYS A 109 10.27 16.23 -12.25
CA CYS A 109 10.58 15.00 -12.99
C CYS A 109 9.44 14.61 -13.92
N LEU A 110 8.22 14.60 -13.41
CA LEU A 110 7.05 14.23 -14.20
C LEU A 110 6.76 15.27 -15.31
N ASP A 111 6.95 16.55 -15.02
CA ASP A 111 6.79 17.62 -16.00
C ASP A 111 7.88 17.60 -17.07
N ALA A 112 9.13 17.27 -16.71
CA ALA A 112 10.21 17.08 -17.66
C ALA A 112 9.89 15.91 -18.62
N PHE A 113 9.42 14.79 -18.08
CA PHE A 113 9.00 13.66 -18.90
C PHE A 113 7.89 14.03 -19.87
N ARG A 114 6.84 14.72 -19.42
CA ARG A 114 5.73 15.18 -20.28
C ARG A 114 6.18 16.13 -21.38
N LYS A 115 7.18 16.97 -21.11
CA LYS A 115 7.76 17.89 -22.11
C LYS A 115 8.62 17.16 -23.14
N GLU A 116 9.39 16.17 -22.72
CA GLU A 116 10.25 15.38 -23.59
C GLU A 116 9.46 14.40 -24.47
N TYR A 117 8.36 13.82 -23.90
CA TYR A 117 7.52 12.83 -24.56
C TYR A 117 6.05 13.27 -24.62
N PRO A 118 5.71 14.37 -25.35
CA PRO A 118 4.35 14.94 -25.33
C PRO A 118 3.27 14.02 -25.93
N GLN A 119 3.66 12.99 -26.68
CA GLN A 119 2.77 11.97 -27.21
C GLN A 119 2.34 10.96 -26.14
N ILE A 120 3.07 10.85 -25.01
CA ILE A 120 2.78 9.89 -23.96
C ILE A 120 1.92 10.57 -22.89
N LYS A 121 0.72 10.06 -22.71
CA LYS A 121 -0.19 10.50 -21.64
C LYS A 121 0.20 9.82 -20.33
N LEU A 122 0.64 10.58 -19.34
CA LEU A 122 0.93 10.10 -17.99
C LEU A 122 -0.24 10.41 -17.07
N VAL A 123 -0.89 9.37 -16.56
CA VAL A 123 -1.96 9.43 -15.54
C VAL A 123 -1.39 8.90 -14.23
N CYS A 124 -1.46 9.69 -13.17
CA CYS A 124 -0.94 9.32 -11.86
C CYS A 124 -2.07 9.23 -10.84
N HIS A 125 -2.07 8.14 -10.07
CA HIS A 125 -2.99 7.91 -8.96
C HIS A 125 -2.20 7.64 -7.68
N GLU A 126 -2.50 8.41 -6.62
CA GLU A 126 -1.88 8.18 -5.31
C GLU A 126 -2.84 7.42 -4.39
N TYR A 127 -2.28 6.43 -3.69
CA TYR A 127 -2.99 5.56 -2.74
C TYR A 127 -2.13 5.30 -1.50
N PRO A 128 -2.71 4.79 -0.40
CA PRO A 128 -1.94 4.18 0.67
C PRO A 128 -1.09 3.00 0.17
N ASP A 129 -0.01 2.67 0.88
CA ASP A 129 0.99 1.69 0.44
C ASP A 129 0.38 0.33 0.09
N ARG A 130 -0.43 -0.25 1.00
CA ARG A 130 -1.06 -1.56 0.79
C ARG A 130 -2.06 -1.58 -0.37
N GLU A 131 -2.70 -0.45 -0.63
CA GLU A 131 -3.60 -0.32 -1.78
C GLU A 131 -2.81 -0.31 -3.09
N VAL A 132 -1.65 0.36 -3.16
CA VAL A 132 -0.76 0.30 -4.33
C VAL A 132 -0.26 -1.11 -4.55
N GLU A 133 0.22 -1.78 -3.50
CA GLU A 133 0.67 -3.18 -3.54
C GLU A 133 -0.42 -4.10 -4.07
N ARG A 134 -1.64 -3.99 -3.53
CA ARG A 134 -2.79 -4.79 -3.95
C ARG A 134 -3.16 -4.56 -5.42
N ARG A 135 -3.25 -3.31 -5.85
CA ARG A 135 -3.56 -2.95 -7.25
C ARG A 135 -2.50 -3.47 -8.20
N TRP A 136 -1.24 -3.31 -7.82
CA TRP A 136 -0.12 -3.83 -8.60
C TRP A 136 -0.16 -5.35 -8.74
N ALA A 137 -0.38 -6.08 -7.65
CA ALA A 137 -0.53 -7.54 -7.66
C ALA A 137 -1.70 -8.00 -8.55
N GLN A 138 -2.79 -7.23 -8.59
CA GLN A 138 -3.95 -7.45 -9.46
C GLN A 138 -3.72 -7.06 -10.92
N GLY A 139 -2.51 -6.64 -11.31
CA GLY A 139 -2.19 -6.30 -12.68
C GLY A 139 -2.61 -4.89 -13.12
N GLN A 140 -3.02 -4.00 -12.20
CA GLN A 140 -3.34 -2.61 -12.52
C GLN A 140 -2.06 -1.77 -12.66
N GLY A 141 -2.13 -0.72 -13.48
CA GLY A 141 -1.04 0.20 -13.72
C GLY A 141 0.11 -0.37 -14.58
N ASN A 142 0.83 0.52 -15.25
CA ASN A 142 2.01 0.20 -16.06
C ASN A 142 3.31 0.45 -15.30
N ALA A 143 3.29 1.43 -14.38
CA ALA A 143 4.37 1.76 -13.48
C ALA A 143 3.84 1.91 -12.05
N ALA A 144 4.69 1.69 -11.05
CA ALA A 144 4.33 1.92 -9.66
C ALA A 144 5.50 2.49 -8.87
N PHE A 145 5.18 3.41 -7.94
CA PHE A 145 6.07 3.84 -6.87
C PHE A 145 5.56 3.25 -5.56
N LEU A 146 6.41 2.50 -4.89
CA LEU A 146 6.09 1.72 -3.70
C LEU A 146 6.98 2.11 -2.54
N VAL A 147 6.47 1.92 -1.35
CA VAL A 147 7.20 2.05 -0.09
C VAL A 147 7.14 0.73 0.67
N GLY A 148 8.27 0.23 1.12
CA GLY A 148 8.28 -1.00 1.89
C GLY A 148 9.67 -1.37 2.40
N ASN A 149 9.73 -2.33 3.31
CA ASN A 149 10.97 -2.78 3.94
C ASN A 149 11.44 -4.14 3.39
N ASN A 150 10.64 -4.81 2.58
CA ASN A 150 10.91 -6.15 2.11
C ASN A 150 10.72 -6.27 0.58
N LEU A 151 11.81 -6.52 -0.14
CA LEU A 151 11.81 -6.75 -1.59
C LEU A 151 11.34 -8.15 -2.00
N VAL A 152 11.14 -9.08 -1.03
CA VAL A 152 10.82 -10.48 -1.34
C VAL A 152 9.51 -10.57 -2.13
N ASP A 153 8.55 -9.70 -1.83
CA ASP A 153 7.25 -9.69 -2.50
C ASP A 153 7.27 -8.99 -3.86
N PHE A 154 8.37 -8.26 -4.17
CA PHE A 154 8.52 -7.50 -5.41
C PHE A 154 9.90 -7.71 -6.05
N PRO A 155 10.19 -8.90 -6.59
CA PRO A 155 11.54 -9.31 -7.03
C PRO A 155 12.11 -8.48 -8.18
N ARG A 156 11.32 -7.64 -8.82
CA ARG A 156 11.73 -6.73 -9.91
C ARG A 156 11.69 -5.26 -9.53
N ALA A 157 11.46 -4.96 -8.25
CA ALA A 157 11.45 -3.59 -7.76
C ALA A 157 12.86 -3.01 -7.82
N LYS A 158 12.98 -1.80 -8.37
CA LYS A 158 14.22 -1.05 -8.41
C LYS A 158 14.22 -0.05 -7.27
N GLN A 159 15.10 -0.22 -6.30
CA GLN A 159 15.20 0.72 -5.18
C GLN A 159 15.60 2.10 -5.69
N LEU A 160 14.83 3.12 -5.33
CA LEU A 160 15.11 4.52 -5.64
C LEU A 160 15.96 5.15 -4.55
N GLU A 161 15.47 5.10 -3.28
CA GLU A 161 16.13 5.76 -2.15
C GLU A 161 15.83 5.01 -0.85
N LYS A 162 16.61 5.29 0.19
CA LYS A 162 16.44 4.73 1.53
C LYS A 162 16.59 5.86 2.54
N PHE A 163 15.52 6.12 3.29
CA PHE A 163 15.49 7.18 4.29
C PHE A 163 15.46 6.59 5.69
N GLU A 164 16.21 7.16 6.60
CA GLU A 164 16.12 6.85 8.01
C GLU A 164 14.82 7.45 8.59
N ILE A 165 14.06 6.61 9.29
CA ILE A 165 12.84 7.02 10.00
C ILE A 165 13.27 7.71 11.29
N LYS A 166 12.72 8.88 11.55
CA LYS A 166 13.03 9.70 12.72
C LYS A 166 11.76 10.02 13.50
N LEU A 167 11.92 10.19 14.80
CA LEU A 167 10.88 10.72 15.67
C LEU A 167 10.67 12.21 15.37
N LEU A 168 9.42 12.62 15.23
CA LEU A 168 9.03 14.02 15.05
C LEU A 168 8.40 14.54 16.34
N VAL A 169 8.98 15.60 16.89
CA VAL A 169 8.49 16.24 18.11
C VAL A 169 8.44 17.77 17.96
N ASN A 170 7.63 18.41 18.81
CA ASN A 170 7.67 19.85 18.97
C ASN A 170 8.95 20.27 19.70
N LYS A 171 9.53 21.42 19.38
CA LYS A 171 10.72 21.96 20.09
C LYS A 171 10.51 22.16 21.60
N ALA A 172 9.26 22.36 22.03
CA ALA A 172 8.90 22.45 23.44
C ALA A 172 8.74 21.10 24.12
N HIS A 173 8.79 19.99 23.39
CA HIS A 173 8.66 18.64 23.93
C HIS A 173 9.93 18.23 24.69
N PRO A 174 9.83 17.50 25.83
CA PRO A 174 11.01 17.07 26.59
C PRO A 174 12.05 16.28 25.77
N LEU A 175 11.59 15.44 24.84
CA LEU A 175 12.46 14.67 23.95
C LEU A 175 13.26 15.55 22.98
N ALA A 176 12.82 16.78 22.68
CA ALA A 176 13.53 17.68 21.74
C ALA A 176 14.93 18.08 22.20
N ALA A 177 15.21 17.97 23.50
CA ALA A 177 16.53 18.26 24.06
C ALA A 177 17.53 17.09 23.93
N ARG A 178 17.06 15.92 23.47
CA ARG A 178 17.90 14.72 23.29
C ARG A 178 18.56 14.67 21.91
N THR A 179 19.68 14.00 21.83
CA THR A 179 20.39 13.71 20.58
C THR A 179 19.86 12.47 19.87
N GLY A 180 19.11 11.62 20.59
CA GLY A 180 18.48 10.42 20.07
C GLY A 180 17.30 9.99 20.96
N ALA A 181 16.41 9.19 20.42
CA ALA A 181 15.28 8.60 21.09
C ALA A 181 15.37 7.07 21.02
N ARG A 182 14.81 6.38 22.02
CA ARG A 182 14.65 4.93 22.04
C ARG A 182 13.19 4.57 21.80
N MET A 183 12.94 3.35 21.40
CA MET A 183 11.57 2.90 21.20
C MET A 183 10.74 2.97 22.50
N GLU A 184 11.37 2.68 23.64
CA GLU A 184 10.72 2.76 24.96
C GLU A 184 10.30 4.20 25.34
N ASP A 185 10.94 5.22 24.78
CA ASP A 185 10.55 6.61 25.03
C ASP A 185 9.14 6.94 24.50
N LEU A 186 8.59 6.09 23.61
CA LEU A 186 7.25 6.25 23.04
C LEU A 186 6.15 5.67 23.93
N GLU A 187 6.48 4.88 24.98
CA GLU A 187 5.51 4.14 25.81
C GLU A 187 4.43 5.03 26.44
N ASN A 188 4.83 6.22 26.89
CA ASN A 188 3.93 7.15 27.59
C ASN A 188 3.54 8.37 26.73
N GLU A 189 3.83 8.30 25.44
CA GLU A 189 3.58 9.40 24.51
C GLU A 189 2.34 9.12 23.67
N ARG A 190 1.61 10.19 23.37
CA ARG A 190 0.51 10.12 22.41
C ARG A 190 1.05 10.16 20.99
N LEU A 191 0.86 9.07 20.26
CA LEU A 191 1.40 8.89 18.92
C LEU A 191 0.36 9.20 17.84
N TYR A 192 0.74 10.02 16.87
CA TYR A 192 -0.04 10.31 15.68
C TYR A 192 0.61 9.59 14.50
N LEU A 193 -0.09 8.63 13.92
CA LEU A 193 0.40 7.82 12.79
C LEU A 193 -0.60 7.83 11.63
N GLU A 194 -0.11 7.49 10.46
CA GLU A 194 -0.95 7.08 9.35
C GLU A 194 -1.70 5.79 9.71
N SER A 195 -2.75 5.47 8.95
CA SER A 195 -3.58 4.29 9.20
C SER A 195 -2.84 2.98 8.93
N THR A 196 -3.46 1.86 9.29
CA THR A 196 -2.96 0.50 9.05
C THR A 196 -2.73 0.16 7.57
N GLU A 197 -3.20 0.99 6.65
CA GLU A 197 -2.94 0.88 5.21
C GLU A 197 -1.53 1.36 4.80
N PHE A 198 -0.76 1.92 5.75
CA PHE A 198 0.63 2.35 5.53
C PHE A 198 1.61 1.40 6.21
N ASN A 199 2.68 1.06 5.51
CA ASN A 199 3.70 0.13 6.00
C ASN A 199 4.43 0.65 7.24
N ILE A 200 4.59 1.97 7.36
CA ILE A 200 5.20 2.61 8.53
C ILE A 200 4.40 2.36 9.80
N HIS A 201 3.06 2.34 9.73
CA HIS A 201 2.20 2.04 10.88
C HIS A 201 2.55 0.66 11.47
N THR A 202 2.50 -0.38 10.61
CA THR A 202 2.81 -1.75 11.04
C THR A 202 4.21 -1.84 11.62
N LEU A 203 5.20 -1.25 10.95
CA LEU A 203 6.60 -1.25 11.42
C LEU A 203 6.73 -0.65 12.83
N ILE A 204 6.16 0.53 13.08
CA ILE A 204 6.27 1.19 14.39
C ILE A 204 5.53 0.42 15.47
N VAL A 205 4.30 -0.05 15.20
CA VAL A 205 3.55 -0.86 16.18
C VAL A 205 4.29 -2.15 16.54
N GLU A 206 4.87 -2.84 15.55
CA GLU A 206 5.66 -4.05 15.80
C GLU A 206 6.91 -3.76 16.64
N LYS A 207 7.59 -2.63 16.42
CA LYS A 207 8.75 -2.23 17.21
C LYS A 207 8.37 -1.85 18.63
N CYS A 208 7.25 -1.16 18.86
CA CYS A 208 6.72 -0.88 20.19
C CYS A 208 6.39 -2.19 20.95
N ARG A 209 5.74 -3.14 20.27
CA ARG A 209 5.45 -4.45 20.86
C ARG A 209 6.71 -5.24 21.21
N ALA A 210 7.71 -5.19 20.36
CA ALA A 210 9.01 -5.81 20.64
C ALA A 210 9.73 -5.16 21.83
N ALA A 211 9.52 -3.86 22.06
CA ALA A 211 9.98 -3.12 23.25
C ALA A 211 9.10 -3.36 24.50
N GLY A 212 8.01 -4.12 24.38
CA GLY A 212 7.20 -4.59 25.50
C GLY A 212 5.94 -3.77 25.82
N PHE A 213 5.51 -2.88 24.94
CA PHE A 213 4.31 -2.04 25.15
C PHE A 213 3.45 -1.90 23.88
N GLU A 214 2.17 -1.54 24.07
CA GLU A 214 1.27 -1.12 22.98
C GLU A 214 1.27 0.41 22.91
N PRO A 215 1.49 1.02 21.72
CA PRO A 215 1.51 2.47 21.58
C PRO A 215 0.11 3.10 21.76
N ASP A 216 0.03 4.27 22.40
CA ASP A 216 -1.19 5.10 22.44
C ASP A 216 -1.35 5.86 21.13
N ILE A 217 -2.01 5.25 20.15
CA ILE A 217 -2.30 5.87 18.85
C ILE A 217 -3.54 6.74 19.01
N ALA A 218 -3.36 8.06 19.01
CA ALA A 218 -4.42 9.04 19.28
C ALA A 218 -5.52 9.03 18.23
N PHE A 219 -5.15 8.92 16.95
CA PHE A 219 -6.02 8.61 15.82
C PHE A 219 -5.18 8.22 14.59
N GLU A 220 -5.81 7.51 13.69
CA GLU A 220 -5.24 7.11 12.42
C GLU A 220 -5.69 8.07 11.31
N THR A 221 -4.78 8.41 10.40
CA THR A 221 -5.05 9.31 9.27
C THR A 221 -4.51 8.75 7.97
N SER A 222 -5.02 9.21 6.86
CA SER A 222 -4.51 8.88 5.53
C SER A 222 -3.39 9.80 5.04
N GLY A 223 -2.86 10.67 5.90
CA GLY A 223 -1.81 11.60 5.48
C GLY A 223 -0.98 12.18 6.62
N PHE A 224 0.32 12.13 6.44
CA PHE A 224 1.32 12.62 7.38
C PHE A 224 1.22 14.14 7.67
N SER A 225 0.60 14.94 6.80
CA SER A 225 0.41 16.37 7.04
C SER A 225 -0.40 16.67 8.29
N LEU A 226 -1.41 15.85 8.60
CA LEU A 226 -2.19 15.98 9.82
C LEU A 226 -1.38 15.57 11.04
N CYS A 227 -0.59 14.49 10.96
CA CYS A 227 0.34 14.07 12.02
C CYS A 227 1.31 15.22 12.36
N HIS A 228 1.98 15.80 11.37
CA HIS A 228 2.87 16.95 11.56
C HIS A 228 2.14 18.14 12.21
N LYS A 229 0.91 18.43 11.81
CA LYS A 229 0.09 19.50 12.38
C LYS A 229 -0.19 19.30 13.87
N MET A 230 -0.48 18.05 14.28
CA MET A 230 -0.74 17.72 15.69
C MET A 230 0.53 17.85 16.53
N VAL A 231 1.67 17.42 16.00
CA VAL A 231 2.97 17.58 16.65
C VAL A 231 3.36 19.06 16.74
N GLN A 232 3.13 19.85 15.70
CA GLN A 232 3.35 21.30 15.72
C GLN A 232 2.56 21.98 16.85
N GLN A 233 1.35 21.51 17.14
CA GLN A 233 0.53 22.01 18.25
C GLN A 233 0.94 21.42 19.63
N ASN A 234 2.03 20.67 19.71
CA ASN A 234 2.51 19.98 20.90
C ASN A 234 1.44 19.08 21.55
N LYS A 235 0.69 18.31 20.71
CA LYS A 235 -0.37 17.40 21.15
C LYS A 235 0.12 15.96 21.36
N GLY A 236 1.34 15.68 20.96
CA GLY A 236 2.02 14.40 21.03
C GLY A 236 3.17 14.34 20.04
N ILE A 237 3.57 13.15 19.65
CA ILE A 237 4.71 12.86 18.80
C ILE A 237 4.25 12.16 17.51
N SER A 238 5.12 12.09 16.50
CA SER A 238 4.89 11.36 15.26
C SER A 238 6.22 10.81 14.71
N ILE A 239 6.15 10.19 13.56
CA ILE A 239 7.29 9.64 12.83
C ILE A 239 7.36 10.35 11.47
N THR A 240 8.58 10.58 10.99
CA THR A 240 8.81 11.23 9.70
C THR A 240 10.13 10.80 9.05
N VAL A 241 10.37 11.26 7.84
CA VAL A 241 11.63 11.14 7.11
C VAL A 241 12.05 12.51 6.56
N ASP A 242 13.34 12.66 6.24
CA ASP A 242 13.93 13.97 5.91
C ASP A 242 13.16 14.73 4.82
N PHE A 243 12.91 14.13 3.66
CA PHE A 243 12.27 14.85 2.54
C PHE A 243 10.81 15.27 2.81
N ILE A 244 10.08 14.50 3.64
CA ILE A 244 8.73 14.90 4.07
C ILE A 244 8.82 16.07 5.06
N PHE A 245 9.78 15.98 5.99
CA PHE A 245 10.01 17.04 6.95
C PHE A 245 10.40 18.35 6.26
N ASP A 246 11.36 18.30 5.32
CA ASP A 246 11.85 19.48 4.58
C ASP A 246 10.75 20.17 3.79
N ASP A 247 9.82 19.40 3.22
CA ASP A 247 8.69 19.91 2.45
C ASP A 247 7.58 20.53 3.33
N MET A 248 7.54 20.15 4.60
CA MET A 248 6.52 20.55 5.57
C MET A 248 7.08 21.41 6.70
N THR A 249 8.17 22.12 6.44
CA THR A 249 8.95 22.88 7.43
C THR A 249 8.09 23.73 8.37
N SER A 250 8.38 23.62 9.65
CA SER A 250 7.89 24.50 10.70
C SER A 250 9.02 24.74 11.69
N ASP A 251 9.22 25.99 12.07
CA ASP A 251 10.22 26.36 13.07
C ASP A 251 9.98 25.73 14.45
N ASP A 252 8.78 25.19 14.68
CA ASP A 252 8.39 24.57 15.95
C ASP A 252 8.70 23.08 16.03
N LEU A 253 9.15 22.46 14.94
CA LEU A 253 9.36 21.03 14.86
C LEU A 253 10.86 20.66 14.84
N VAL A 254 11.18 19.48 15.35
CA VAL A 254 12.51 18.88 15.30
C VAL A 254 12.38 17.37 15.08
N MET A 255 13.32 16.83 14.30
CA MET A 255 13.50 15.40 14.10
C MET A 255 14.59 14.86 15.01
N ILE A 256 14.36 13.70 15.60
CA ILE A 256 15.30 13.01 16.48
C ILE A 256 15.54 11.61 15.95
N PRO A 257 16.77 11.18 15.66
CA PRO A 257 17.06 9.82 15.22
C PRO A 257 16.80 8.82 16.35
N PHE A 258 16.48 7.57 15.98
CA PHE A 258 16.44 6.48 16.97
C PHE A 258 17.89 6.03 17.28
N GLU A 259 18.16 5.79 18.58
CA GLU A 259 19.48 5.30 19.07
C GLU A 259 19.63 3.78 18.89
N ASP A 260 18.50 3.08 18.78
CA ASP A 260 18.43 1.65 18.57
C ASP A 260 18.80 1.28 17.11
N GLU A 261 18.41 0.06 16.66
CA GLU A 261 18.57 -0.31 15.29
C GLU A 261 17.87 0.68 14.35
N PRO A 262 18.55 1.29 13.38
CA PRO A 262 17.94 2.29 12.50
C PRO A 262 16.76 1.70 11.72
N LEU A 263 15.66 2.39 11.76
CA LEU A 263 14.47 2.05 10.98
C LEU A 263 14.52 2.77 9.63
N TYR A 264 14.05 2.11 8.58
CA TYR A 264 14.15 2.68 7.25
C TYR A 264 12.83 2.68 6.51
N TRP A 265 12.60 3.75 5.78
CA TRP A 265 11.57 3.90 4.77
C TRP A 265 12.25 3.76 3.42
N ILE A 266 12.00 2.64 2.73
CA ILE A 266 12.68 2.30 1.49
C ILE A 266 11.70 2.46 0.33
N THR A 267 12.12 3.17 -0.69
CA THR A 267 11.28 3.52 -1.84
C THR A 267 11.72 2.78 -3.08
N TYR A 268 10.74 2.36 -3.85
CA TYR A 268 10.95 1.53 -5.03
C TYR A 268 10.14 2.03 -6.22
N MET A 269 10.68 1.78 -7.40
CA MET A 269 9.98 1.88 -8.66
C MET A 269 9.82 0.49 -9.27
N MET A 270 8.63 0.20 -9.78
CA MET A 270 8.34 -0.96 -10.60
C MET A 270 7.81 -0.52 -11.95
N ILE A 271 8.20 -1.23 -12.99
CA ILE A 271 7.64 -1.10 -14.33
C ILE A 271 7.13 -2.48 -14.77
N ARG A 272 5.99 -2.50 -15.44
CA ARG A 272 5.41 -3.72 -15.94
C ARG A 272 6.09 -4.13 -17.23
N GLU A 273 6.71 -5.30 -17.22
CA GLU A 273 7.26 -5.92 -18.40
C GLU A 273 6.20 -6.85 -19.00
N GLY A 274 5.71 -6.53 -20.19
CA GLY A 274 4.76 -7.35 -20.94
C GLY A 274 5.43 -8.09 -22.09
N LYS A 275 4.69 -8.97 -22.81
CA LYS A 275 5.15 -9.63 -24.04
C LYS A 275 5.31 -8.64 -25.22
N SER A 276 4.67 -7.50 -25.17
CA SER A 276 4.98 -6.33 -26.02
C SER A 276 5.83 -5.41 -25.17
N ASP A 277 7.10 -5.20 -25.54
CA ASP A 277 7.94 -4.15 -24.95
C ASP A 277 7.16 -2.85 -24.99
N ILE A 278 6.64 -2.46 -23.83
CA ILE A 278 5.98 -1.17 -23.68
C ILE A 278 7.10 -0.14 -23.66
N ALA A 279 7.55 0.28 -24.83
CA ALA A 279 8.68 1.20 -25.00
C ALA A 279 8.49 2.45 -24.13
N ASP A 280 7.26 2.96 -24.09
CA ASP A 280 6.91 4.15 -23.31
C ASP A 280 7.10 3.98 -21.80
N VAL A 281 6.73 2.81 -21.24
CA VAL A 281 6.90 2.51 -19.82
C VAL A 281 8.38 2.38 -19.46
N LYS A 282 9.16 1.79 -20.33
CA LYS A 282 10.62 1.71 -20.19
C LYS A 282 11.26 3.09 -20.26
N LEU A 283 10.87 3.93 -21.21
CA LEU A 283 11.31 5.33 -21.31
C LEU A 283 11.01 6.09 -20.02
N PHE A 284 9.80 5.93 -19.46
CA PHE A 284 9.42 6.53 -18.19
C PHE A 284 10.29 6.02 -17.04
N GLY A 285 10.50 4.71 -16.94
CA GLY A 285 11.33 4.11 -15.92
C GLY A 285 12.79 4.59 -15.98
N ASP A 286 13.36 4.68 -17.17
CA ASP A 286 14.73 5.17 -17.39
C ASP A 286 14.83 6.68 -17.09
N HIS A 287 13.81 7.47 -17.46
CA HIS A 287 13.74 8.89 -17.13
C HIS A 287 13.74 9.14 -15.63
N VAL A 288 12.84 8.48 -14.90
CA VAL A 288 12.75 8.59 -13.42
C VAL A 288 14.06 8.15 -12.77
N TRP A 289 14.63 7.05 -13.23
CA TRP A 289 15.90 6.56 -12.69
C TRP A 289 17.04 7.55 -12.86
N ASN A 290 17.22 8.09 -14.07
CA ASN A 290 18.26 9.06 -14.37
C ASN A 290 18.07 10.34 -13.55
N TRP A 291 16.82 10.80 -13.41
CA TRP A 291 16.47 11.96 -12.59
C TRP A 291 16.89 11.77 -11.12
N GLN A 292 16.55 10.62 -10.52
CA GLN A 292 16.93 10.31 -9.15
C GLN A 292 18.45 10.23 -8.97
N MET A 293 19.18 9.65 -9.91
CA MET A 293 20.63 9.58 -9.88
C MET A 293 21.29 10.98 -9.95
N GLU A 294 20.69 11.93 -10.65
CA GLU A 294 21.17 13.33 -10.70
C GLU A 294 20.90 14.07 -9.37
N ILE A 295 19.72 13.88 -8.77
CA ILE A 295 19.39 14.45 -7.47
C ILE A 295 20.39 13.95 -6.42
N GLN A 296 20.61 12.64 -6.32
CA GLN A 296 21.53 12.04 -5.36
C GLN A 296 22.95 12.57 -5.51
N LYS A 297 23.46 12.71 -6.74
CA LYS A 297 24.78 13.31 -7.00
C LYS A 297 24.88 14.76 -6.51
N ASN A 298 23.79 15.51 -6.58
CA ASN A 298 23.74 16.91 -6.14
C ASN A 298 23.62 17.04 -4.61
N HIS A 299 22.98 16.09 -3.94
CA HIS A 299 22.91 16.01 -2.47
C HIS A 299 24.26 15.63 -1.84
N ILE A 300 25.03 14.75 -2.46
CA ILE A 300 26.38 14.35 -1.99
C ILE A 300 27.39 15.52 -2.11
N LYS A 301 27.12 16.52 -2.94
CA LYS A 301 27.99 17.69 -3.15
C LYS A 301 27.67 18.89 -2.24
N ARG A 302 26.63 18.81 -1.43
CA ARG A 302 26.25 19.78 -0.40
C ARG A 302 26.62 19.29 1.00
#